data_853560e8cba21afd665cca2e0519a365
#
_entry.id   853560e8cba21afd665cca2e0519a365
#
_cell.length_a   1.000
_cell.length_b   1.000
_cell.length_c   1.000
_cell.angle_alpha   90.00
_cell.angle_beta   90.00
_cell.angle_gamma   90.00
#
_symmetry.space_group_name_H-M   'P 1'
#
loop_
_entity.id
_entity.type
_entity.pdbx_description
1 polymer ?
#
loop_
_entity_poly.entity_id
_entity_poly.type
_entity_poly.pdbx_seq_one_letter_code
_entity_poly.pdbx_strand_id
1 'polypeptide(L)'
;MRTRFQQGLDDLRQRLLRMGGLAEQAVDRARQAYVERDLTRCQMVLEGESLINTAEREIDEAAFDLLAMQQPMAVDLRFILAVTKINSDLERVGDQAVNIAERVMDMVELPAADLPVDIARMGSAVSAMVRRALESFIEGKAELAQAVLEMDNVIDRMRDDAFIQLVKTMNDRPEVVRQALDALLVARNLERVADHATNIAEDVIFWVQGADVRHNVHPADSEQEPHSPTSQLSGL
;
A
#
# COMPACT_ATOMS: atom_id res chain seq x y z
N MET A 1 -14.89 -15.08 30.62
CA MET A 1 -14.85 -13.62 30.73
C MET A 1 -13.59 -13.17 30.01
N ARG A 2 -13.67 -12.36 28.93
CA ARG A 2 -12.45 -11.85 28.25
C ARG A 2 -11.71 -10.91 29.20
N THR A 3 -10.39 -10.98 29.21
CA THR A 3 -9.58 -10.04 30.01
C THR A 3 -9.69 -8.63 29.41
N ARG A 4 -9.47 -7.59 30.23
CA ARG A 4 -9.46 -6.18 29.78
C ARG A 4 -8.47 -5.97 28.62
N PHE A 5 -7.34 -6.67 28.68
CA PHE A 5 -6.32 -6.63 27.62
C PHE A 5 -6.86 -7.20 26.28
N GLN A 6 -7.51 -8.35 26.30
CA GLN A 6 -8.09 -8.92 25.07
C GLN A 6 -9.20 -8.07 24.48
N GLN A 7 -9.98 -7.38 25.32
CA GLN A 7 -10.95 -6.40 24.85
C GLN A 7 -10.26 -5.22 24.13
N GLY A 8 -9.10 -4.77 24.64
CA GLY A 8 -8.30 -3.73 24.01
C GLY A 8 -7.73 -4.14 22.66
N LEU A 9 -7.24 -5.39 22.53
CA LEU A 9 -6.76 -5.92 21.23
C LEU A 9 -7.92 -6.04 20.22
N ASP A 10 -9.10 -6.49 20.65
CA ASP A 10 -10.28 -6.55 19.79
C ASP A 10 -10.73 -5.14 19.33
N ASP A 11 -10.69 -4.13 20.22
CA ASP A 11 -11.01 -2.75 19.88
C ASP A 11 -9.99 -2.16 18.89
N LEU A 12 -8.70 -2.39 19.15
CA LEU A 12 -7.61 -1.96 18.25
C LEU A 12 -7.80 -2.55 16.85
N ARG A 13 -8.11 -3.85 16.74
CA ARG A 13 -8.43 -4.51 15.46
C ARG A 13 -9.61 -3.83 14.77
N GLN A 14 -10.69 -3.55 15.48
CA GLN A 14 -11.88 -2.92 14.90
C GLN A 14 -11.63 -1.50 14.41
N ARG A 15 -10.80 -0.72 15.13
CA ARG A 15 -10.39 0.62 14.69
C ARG A 15 -9.61 0.55 13.38
N LEU A 16 -8.62 -0.34 13.29
CA LEU A 16 -7.83 -0.53 12.07
C LEU A 16 -8.70 -0.94 10.88
N LEU A 17 -9.68 -1.83 11.08
CA LEU A 17 -10.60 -2.25 10.02
C LEU A 17 -11.51 -1.10 9.55
N ARG A 18 -11.97 -0.23 10.45
CA ARG A 18 -12.73 0.96 10.05
C ARG A 18 -11.87 1.91 9.21
N MET A 19 -10.63 2.17 9.63
CA MET A 19 -9.69 2.99 8.86
C MET A 19 -9.38 2.35 7.50
N GLY A 20 -9.15 1.04 7.43
CA GLY A 20 -8.96 0.30 6.19
C GLY A 20 -10.12 0.47 5.21
N GLY A 21 -11.36 0.42 5.72
CA GLY A 21 -12.56 0.69 4.91
C GLY A 21 -12.62 2.13 4.38
N LEU A 22 -12.15 3.12 5.14
CA LEU A 22 -12.05 4.51 4.68
C LEU A 22 -10.99 4.66 3.58
N ALA A 23 -9.82 4.05 3.76
CA ALA A 23 -8.73 4.09 2.77
C ALA A 23 -9.12 3.38 1.46
N GLU A 24 -9.72 2.18 1.53
CA GLU A 24 -10.25 1.46 0.36
C GLU A 24 -11.28 2.32 -0.39
N GLN A 25 -12.21 2.95 0.34
CA GLN A 25 -13.23 3.80 -0.25
C GLN A 25 -12.62 5.04 -0.92
N ALA A 26 -11.58 5.65 -0.34
CA ALA A 26 -10.88 6.79 -0.92
C ALA A 26 -10.22 6.42 -2.27
N VAL A 27 -9.52 5.28 -2.34
CA VAL A 27 -8.90 4.79 -3.59
C VAL A 27 -9.96 4.51 -4.67
N ASP A 28 -11.07 3.84 -4.30
CA ASP A 28 -12.12 3.53 -5.29
C ASP A 28 -12.82 4.79 -5.80
N ARG A 29 -13.07 5.78 -4.94
CA ARG A 29 -13.61 7.10 -5.34
C ARG A 29 -12.64 7.86 -6.25
N ALA A 30 -11.34 7.89 -5.92
CA ALA A 30 -10.33 8.53 -6.75
C ALA A 30 -10.23 7.88 -8.14
N ARG A 31 -10.27 6.54 -8.20
CA ARG A 31 -10.34 5.78 -9.45
C ARG A 31 -11.58 6.13 -10.28
N GLN A 32 -12.77 6.15 -9.65
CA GLN A 32 -14.02 6.52 -10.32
C GLN A 32 -14.00 7.97 -10.80
N ALA A 33 -13.47 8.88 -9.97
CA ALA A 33 -13.30 10.29 -10.34
C ALA A 33 -12.45 10.44 -11.61
N TYR A 34 -11.36 9.65 -11.74
CA TYR A 34 -10.53 9.64 -12.95
C TYR A 34 -11.32 9.19 -14.18
N VAL A 35 -12.04 8.06 -14.07
CA VAL A 35 -12.79 7.46 -15.19
C VAL A 35 -13.92 8.35 -15.65
N GLU A 36 -14.69 8.91 -14.72
CA GLU A 36 -15.90 9.70 -14.98
C GLU A 36 -15.60 11.20 -15.10
N ARG A 37 -14.36 11.64 -14.81
CA ARG A 37 -13.94 13.05 -14.73
C ARG A 37 -14.82 13.85 -13.77
N ASP A 38 -15.10 13.25 -12.60
CA ASP A 38 -16.11 13.73 -11.65
C ASP A 38 -15.46 14.52 -10.50
N LEU A 39 -15.60 15.84 -10.52
CA LEU A 39 -15.10 16.74 -9.47
C LEU A 39 -15.76 16.51 -8.11
N THR A 40 -17.03 16.07 -8.08
CA THR A 40 -17.73 15.78 -6.83
C THR A 40 -17.06 14.63 -6.09
N ARG A 41 -16.65 13.58 -6.81
CA ARG A 41 -15.92 12.48 -6.23
C ARG A 41 -14.54 12.90 -5.74
N CYS A 42 -13.85 13.78 -6.47
CA CYS A 42 -12.58 14.35 -6.00
C CYS A 42 -12.77 15.06 -4.66
N GLN A 43 -13.77 15.92 -4.55
CA GLN A 43 -14.07 16.62 -3.31
C GLN A 43 -14.39 15.67 -2.15
N MET A 44 -15.13 14.58 -2.40
CA MET A 44 -15.39 13.55 -1.39
C MET A 44 -14.12 12.83 -0.90
N VAL A 45 -13.10 12.67 -1.75
CA VAL A 45 -11.81 12.11 -1.36
C VAL A 45 -11.07 13.09 -0.45
N LEU A 46 -10.96 14.37 -0.84
CA LEU A 46 -10.31 15.41 -0.05
C LEU A 46 -10.95 15.59 1.34
N GLU A 47 -12.29 15.59 1.40
CA GLU A 47 -13.00 15.68 2.68
C GLU A 47 -12.80 14.44 3.57
N GLY A 48 -12.66 13.26 2.94
CA GLY A 48 -12.46 11.98 3.63
C GLY A 48 -11.10 11.83 4.29
N GLU A 49 -10.07 12.55 3.83
CA GLU A 49 -8.70 12.48 4.35
C GLU A 49 -8.64 12.76 5.86
N SER A 50 -9.35 13.79 6.32
CA SER A 50 -9.38 14.16 7.74
C SER A 50 -9.90 13.05 8.65
N LEU A 51 -10.76 12.16 8.13
CA LEU A 51 -11.27 11.00 8.88
C LEU A 51 -10.21 9.91 9.00
N ILE A 52 -9.40 9.69 7.95
CA ILE A 52 -8.29 8.74 7.95
C ILE A 52 -7.22 9.21 8.93
N ASN A 53 -6.82 10.49 8.87
CA ASN A 53 -5.82 11.09 9.76
C ASN A 53 -6.27 11.11 11.24
N THR A 54 -7.57 11.21 11.48
CA THR A 54 -8.12 11.11 12.85
C THR A 54 -8.08 9.67 13.33
N ALA A 55 -8.48 8.72 12.49
CA ALA A 55 -8.44 7.30 12.81
C ALA A 55 -7.00 6.80 13.07
N GLU A 56 -6.01 7.28 12.30
CA GLU A 56 -4.59 6.99 12.51
C GLU A 56 -4.17 7.33 13.92
N ARG A 57 -4.42 8.57 14.38
CA ARG A 57 -4.06 9.02 15.73
C ARG A 57 -4.73 8.24 16.82
N GLU A 58 -6.03 7.92 16.66
CA GLU A 58 -6.78 7.13 17.64
C GLU A 58 -6.27 5.70 17.77
N ILE A 59 -5.77 5.11 16.67
CA ILE A 59 -5.16 3.77 16.65
C ILE A 59 -3.82 3.80 17.35
N ASP A 60 -2.97 4.79 17.07
CA ASP A 60 -1.67 4.94 17.71
C ASP A 60 -1.81 5.14 19.22
N GLU A 61 -2.71 6.02 19.67
CA GLU A 61 -2.98 6.22 21.10
C GLU A 61 -3.42 4.91 21.77
N ALA A 62 -4.34 4.17 21.15
CA ALA A 62 -4.82 2.90 21.68
C ALA A 62 -3.72 1.82 21.72
N ALA A 63 -2.83 1.78 20.73
CA ALA A 63 -1.70 0.87 20.70
C ALA A 63 -0.68 1.20 21.80
N PHE A 64 -0.34 2.49 21.96
CA PHE A 64 0.56 2.95 23.04
C PHE A 64 0.00 2.64 24.43
N ASP A 65 -1.29 2.85 24.67
CA ASP A 65 -1.94 2.53 25.93
C ASP A 65 -1.86 1.04 26.27
N LEU A 66 -2.09 0.17 25.27
CA LEU A 66 -1.95 -1.28 25.43
C LEU A 66 -0.52 -1.70 25.77
N LEU A 67 0.48 -1.11 25.12
CA LEU A 67 1.89 -1.39 25.39
C LEU A 67 2.32 -0.88 26.78
N ALA A 68 1.86 0.32 27.18
CA ALA A 68 2.26 0.94 28.43
C ALA A 68 1.63 0.27 29.67
N MET A 69 0.36 -0.13 29.56
CA MET A 69 -0.38 -0.66 30.71
C MET A 69 -0.29 -2.18 30.89
N GLN A 70 0.11 -2.89 29.84
CA GLN A 70 0.14 -4.35 29.81
C GLN A 70 1.50 -4.82 29.31
N GLN A 71 1.98 -5.94 29.80
CA GLN A 71 3.20 -6.57 29.29
C GLN A 71 2.82 -7.65 28.25
N PRO A 72 2.59 -7.29 26.97
CA PRO A 72 2.10 -8.23 25.97
C PRO A 72 3.10 -9.36 25.74
N MET A 73 2.59 -10.60 25.63
CA MET A 73 3.40 -11.75 25.23
C MET A 73 3.74 -11.69 23.72
N ALA A 74 4.72 -12.44 23.30
CA ALA A 74 5.32 -12.35 21.96
C ALA A 74 4.31 -12.23 20.79
N VAL A 75 3.21 -12.99 20.79
CA VAL A 75 2.21 -12.94 19.72
C VAL A 75 1.38 -11.64 19.78
N ASP A 76 0.97 -11.23 20.98
CA ASP A 76 0.19 -10.02 21.17
C ASP A 76 1.04 -8.78 20.88
N LEU A 77 2.33 -8.80 21.26
CA LEU A 77 3.28 -7.75 20.89
C LEU A 77 3.44 -7.61 19.37
N ARG A 78 3.61 -8.75 18.67
CA ARG A 78 3.69 -8.71 17.19
C ARG A 78 2.42 -8.18 16.56
N PHE A 79 1.24 -8.53 17.12
CA PHE A 79 -0.03 -8.01 16.65
C PHE A 79 -0.10 -6.48 16.79
N ILE A 80 0.22 -5.92 17.96
CA ILE A 80 0.21 -4.46 18.17
C ILE A 80 1.21 -3.76 17.25
N LEU A 81 2.43 -4.31 17.10
CA LEU A 81 3.44 -3.76 16.19
C LEU A 81 3.00 -3.82 14.71
N ALA A 82 2.36 -4.90 14.28
CA ALA A 82 1.79 -4.98 12.94
C ALA A 82 0.67 -3.95 12.75
N VAL A 83 -0.22 -3.80 13.73
CA VAL A 83 -1.29 -2.78 13.66
C VAL A 83 -0.73 -1.38 13.51
N THR A 84 0.31 -0.97 14.26
CA THR A 84 0.88 0.38 14.14
C THR A 84 1.52 0.63 12.78
N LYS A 85 2.14 -0.38 12.17
CA LYS A 85 2.71 -0.27 10.82
C LYS A 85 1.63 -0.22 9.73
N ILE A 86 0.67 -1.15 9.80
CA ILE A 86 -0.48 -1.17 8.88
C ILE A 86 -1.26 0.14 8.96
N ASN A 87 -1.39 0.74 10.17
CA ASN A 87 -2.00 2.04 10.40
C ASN A 87 -1.34 3.12 9.55
N SER A 88 -0.01 3.21 9.60
CA SER A 88 0.76 4.18 8.81
C SER A 88 0.66 3.92 7.30
N ASP A 89 0.64 2.65 6.85
CA ASP A 89 0.46 2.35 5.43
C ASP A 89 -0.96 2.68 4.94
N LEU A 90 -1.99 2.53 5.76
CA LEU A 90 -3.36 2.93 5.42
C LEU A 90 -3.54 4.44 5.31
N GLU A 91 -2.87 5.22 6.16
CA GLU A 91 -2.82 6.68 6.01
C GLU A 91 -2.19 7.07 4.67
N ARG A 92 -1.04 6.49 4.32
CA ARG A 92 -0.37 6.72 3.03
C ARG A 92 -1.22 6.30 1.83
N VAL A 93 -2.00 5.22 1.94
CA VAL A 93 -3.00 4.86 0.92
C VAL A 93 -4.02 5.99 0.74
N GLY A 94 -4.49 6.58 1.83
CA GLY A 94 -5.37 7.75 1.82
C GLY A 94 -4.73 8.95 1.11
N ASP A 95 -3.47 9.27 1.45
CA ASP A 95 -2.70 10.35 0.83
C ASP A 95 -2.53 10.16 -0.69
N GLN A 96 -2.26 8.91 -1.13
CA GLN A 96 -2.18 8.64 -2.56
C GLN A 96 -3.53 8.82 -3.26
N ALA A 97 -4.65 8.48 -2.61
CA ALA A 97 -5.98 8.74 -3.16
C ALA A 97 -6.26 10.25 -3.30
N VAL A 98 -5.82 11.07 -2.34
CA VAL A 98 -5.87 12.54 -2.42
C VAL A 98 -5.03 13.04 -3.60
N ASN A 99 -3.78 12.59 -3.73
CA ASN A 99 -2.92 12.95 -4.85
C ASN A 99 -3.55 12.60 -6.21
N ILE A 100 -4.25 11.46 -6.32
CA ILE A 100 -4.98 11.09 -7.53
C ILE A 100 -6.14 12.06 -7.77
N ALA A 101 -6.93 12.38 -6.75
CA ALA A 101 -8.06 13.30 -6.87
C ALA A 101 -7.63 14.69 -7.33
N GLU A 102 -6.53 15.24 -6.78
CA GLU A 102 -5.95 16.52 -7.20
C GLU A 102 -5.53 16.50 -8.67
N ARG A 103 -4.87 15.42 -9.14
CA ARG A 103 -4.51 15.27 -10.56
C ARG A 103 -5.74 15.21 -11.46
N VAL A 104 -6.81 14.55 -11.01
CA VAL A 104 -8.09 14.52 -11.75
C VAL A 104 -8.70 15.92 -11.83
N MET A 105 -8.65 16.72 -10.77
CA MET A 105 -9.15 18.10 -10.78
C MET A 105 -8.40 18.94 -11.83
N ASP A 106 -7.08 18.86 -11.88
CA ASP A 106 -6.27 19.54 -12.91
C ASP A 106 -6.61 19.05 -14.32
N MET A 107 -6.81 17.74 -14.50
CA MET A 107 -7.11 17.12 -15.78
C MET A 107 -8.50 17.47 -16.32
N VAL A 108 -9.49 17.68 -15.45
CA VAL A 108 -10.87 18.00 -15.86
C VAL A 108 -10.96 19.37 -16.53
N GLU A 109 -10.07 20.31 -16.22
CA GLU A 109 -9.97 21.61 -16.89
C GLU A 109 -9.51 21.51 -18.36
N LEU A 110 -8.90 20.39 -18.74
CA LEU A 110 -8.38 20.15 -20.09
C LEU A 110 -9.40 19.37 -20.94
N PRO A 111 -9.38 19.51 -22.28
CA PRO A 111 -10.16 18.62 -23.15
C PRO A 111 -9.83 17.15 -22.89
N ALA A 112 -10.83 16.27 -23.01
CA ALA A 112 -10.59 14.83 -22.94
C ALA A 112 -9.62 14.39 -24.05
N ALA A 113 -8.64 13.56 -23.69
CA ALA A 113 -7.70 13.00 -24.64
C ALA A 113 -7.84 11.47 -24.65
N ASP A 114 -7.79 10.90 -25.85
CA ASP A 114 -7.68 9.45 -26.01
C ASP A 114 -6.22 9.05 -25.81
N LEU A 115 -5.94 8.43 -24.67
CA LEU A 115 -4.60 7.97 -24.26
C LEU A 115 -4.52 6.45 -24.35
N PRO A 116 -3.41 5.88 -24.83
CA PRO A 116 -3.26 4.44 -25.07
C PRO A 116 -2.94 3.65 -23.78
N VAL A 117 -3.57 4.00 -22.65
CA VAL A 117 -3.34 3.39 -21.33
C VAL A 117 -4.66 3.13 -20.62
N ASP A 118 -4.76 2.00 -19.95
CA ASP A 118 -5.95 1.61 -19.20
C ASP A 118 -5.77 1.83 -17.69
N ILE A 119 -5.78 3.11 -17.28
CA ILE A 119 -5.71 3.52 -15.88
C ILE A 119 -6.89 2.97 -15.07
N ALA A 120 -8.07 2.82 -15.70
CA ALA A 120 -9.25 2.27 -15.04
C ALA A 120 -9.02 0.81 -14.60
N ARG A 121 -8.41 0.00 -15.46
CA ARG A 121 -8.05 -1.38 -15.14
C ARG A 121 -6.97 -1.45 -14.06
N MET A 122 -5.93 -0.62 -14.16
CA MET A 122 -4.89 -0.53 -13.14
C MET A 122 -5.48 -0.17 -11.77
N GLY A 123 -6.32 0.87 -11.70
CA GLY A 123 -6.97 1.28 -10.46
C GLY A 123 -7.88 0.19 -9.86
N SER A 124 -8.59 -0.58 -10.71
CA SER A 124 -9.40 -1.71 -10.26
C SER A 124 -8.55 -2.83 -9.65
N ALA A 125 -7.39 -3.12 -10.23
CA ALA A 125 -6.45 -4.12 -9.72
C ALA A 125 -5.84 -3.67 -8.38
N VAL A 126 -5.47 -2.40 -8.26
CA VAL A 126 -4.95 -1.81 -7.02
C VAL A 126 -6.00 -1.82 -5.90
N SER A 127 -7.26 -1.43 -6.18
CA SER A 127 -8.34 -1.53 -5.19
C SER A 127 -8.56 -2.97 -4.70
N ALA A 128 -8.45 -3.96 -5.61
CA ALA A 128 -8.54 -5.37 -5.24
C ALA A 128 -7.35 -5.81 -4.37
N MET A 129 -6.15 -5.26 -4.60
CA MET A 129 -4.96 -5.51 -3.78
C MET A 129 -5.14 -5.02 -2.35
N VAL A 130 -5.57 -3.76 -2.16
CA VAL A 130 -5.85 -3.17 -0.83
C VAL A 130 -6.88 -4.01 -0.08
N ARG A 131 -7.98 -4.37 -0.74
CA ARG A 131 -9.01 -5.23 -0.15
C ARG A 131 -8.46 -6.57 0.31
N ARG A 132 -7.66 -7.25 -0.52
CA ARG A 132 -7.04 -8.53 -0.15
C ARG A 132 -6.06 -8.42 1.00
N ALA A 133 -5.28 -7.34 1.07
CA ALA A 133 -4.40 -7.08 2.19
C ALA A 133 -5.19 -6.95 3.49
N LEU A 134 -6.31 -6.20 3.48
CA LEU A 134 -7.22 -6.10 4.62
C LEU A 134 -7.89 -7.44 4.98
N GLU A 135 -8.33 -8.22 3.99
CA GLU A 135 -8.88 -9.58 4.21
C GLU A 135 -7.87 -10.48 4.90
N SER A 136 -6.59 -10.44 4.49
CA SER A 136 -5.52 -11.22 5.12
C SER A 136 -5.33 -10.86 6.61
N PHE A 137 -5.44 -9.57 6.95
CA PHE A 137 -5.42 -9.10 8.33
C PHE A 137 -6.66 -9.55 9.12
N ILE A 138 -7.85 -9.46 8.53
CA ILE A 138 -9.10 -9.90 9.17
C ILE A 138 -9.03 -11.36 9.57
N GLU A 139 -8.61 -12.20 8.63
CA GLU A 139 -8.58 -13.65 8.82
C GLU A 139 -7.33 -14.14 9.56
N GLY A 140 -6.29 -13.32 9.67
CA GLY A 140 -5.00 -13.71 10.25
C GLY A 140 -4.35 -14.84 9.47
N LYS A 141 -4.40 -14.79 8.12
CA LYS A 141 -3.89 -15.83 7.23
C LYS A 141 -2.75 -15.32 6.37
N ALA A 142 -1.57 -15.91 6.56
CA ALA A 142 -0.38 -15.56 5.80
C ALA A 142 -0.51 -15.94 4.31
N GLU A 143 -1.27 -16.99 3.97
CA GLU A 143 -1.48 -17.41 2.59
C GLU A 143 -2.25 -16.34 1.77
N LEU A 144 -3.20 -15.64 2.38
CA LEU A 144 -3.90 -14.53 1.73
C LEU A 144 -2.97 -13.34 1.54
N ALA A 145 -2.10 -13.06 2.51
CA ALA A 145 -1.10 -12.02 2.41
C ALA A 145 -0.07 -12.34 1.30
N GLN A 146 0.39 -13.59 1.20
CA GLN A 146 1.30 -14.02 0.13
C GLN A 146 0.70 -13.81 -1.26
N ALA A 147 -0.60 -14.04 -1.43
CA ALA A 147 -1.27 -13.78 -2.71
C ALA A 147 -1.28 -12.29 -3.09
N VAL A 148 -1.22 -11.35 -2.12
CA VAL A 148 -1.08 -9.92 -2.39
C VAL A 148 0.30 -9.61 -2.98
N LEU A 149 1.37 -10.21 -2.43
CA LEU A 149 2.73 -10.02 -2.94
C LEU A 149 2.87 -10.49 -4.41
N GLU A 150 2.13 -11.53 -4.80
CA GLU A 150 2.12 -12.00 -6.18
C GLU A 150 1.40 -11.04 -7.13
N MET A 151 0.40 -10.29 -6.64
CA MET A 151 -0.34 -9.31 -7.46
C MET A 151 0.51 -8.09 -7.83
N ASP A 152 1.47 -7.73 -7.00
CA ASP A 152 2.34 -6.57 -7.16
C ASP A 152 3.07 -6.56 -8.51
N ASN A 153 3.65 -7.68 -8.91
CA ASN A 153 4.31 -7.84 -10.21
C ASN A 153 3.42 -7.51 -11.42
N VAL A 154 2.09 -7.60 -11.27
CA VAL A 154 1.15 -7.23 -12.33
C VAL A 154 0.99 -5.73 -12.40
N ILE A 155 0.90 -5.06 -11.25
CA ILE A 155 0.78 -3.60 -11.15
C ILE A 155 2.05 -2.92 -11.67
N ASP A 156 3.23 -3.42 -11.30
CA ASP A 156 4.51 -2.94 -11.80
C ASP A 156 4.59 -2.94 -13.32
N ARG A 157 4.22 -4.07 -13.93
CA ARG A 157 4.17 -4.17 -15.41
C ARG A 157 3.18 -3.17 -16.02
N MET A 158 2.00 -2.99 -15.41
CA MET A 158 1.02 -2.02 -15.90
C MET A 158 1.56 -0.58 -15.81
N ARG A 159 2.29 -0.24 -14.75
CA ARG A 159 2.95 1.05 -14.58
C ARG A 159 4.06 1.27 -15.61
N ASP A 160 4.91 0.28 -15.83
CA ASP A 160 5.99 0.36 -16.83
C ASP A 160 5.45 0.51 -18.25
N ASP A 161 4.42 -0.27 -18.60
CA ASP A 161 3.74 -0.16 -19.90
C ASP A 161 3.10 1.23 -20.07
N ALA A 162 2.44 1.75 -19.03
CA ALA A 162 1.85 3.08 -19.04
C ALA A 162 2.93 4.16 -19.24
N PHE A 163 4.06 4.06 -18.56
CA PHE A 163 5.19 4.98 -18.72
C PHE A 163 5.68 5.03 -20.16
N ILE A 164 5.98 3.85 -20.76
CA ILE A 164 6.50 3.76 -22.12
C ILE A 164 5.50 4.35 -23.14
N GLN A 165 4.23 3.97 -23.01
CA GLN A 165 3.19 4.42 -23.94
C GLN A 165 2.89 5.91 -23.83
N LEU A 166 2.82 6.44 -22.61
CA LEU A 166 2.55 7.87 -22.39
C LEU A 166 3.73 8.75 -22.81
N VAL A 167 4.98 8.35 -22.55
CA VAL A 167 6.16 9.09 -23.03
C VAL A 167 6.19 9.11 -24.56
N LYS A 168 5.88 8.00 -25.22
CA LYS A 168 5.76 7.95 -26.68
C LYS A 168 4.66 8.90 -27.16
N THR A 169 3.49 8.86 -26.52
CA THR A 169 2.34 9.73 -26.87
C THR A 169 2.70 11.21 -26.73
N MET A 170 3.43 11.61 -25.67
CA MET A 170 3.89 12.99 -25.49
C MET A 170 4.81 13.46 -26.61
N ASN A 171 5.67 12.57 -27.14
CA ASN A 171 6.55 12.88 -28.27
C ASN A 171 5.78 12.99 -29.60
N ASP A 172 4.82 12.08 -29.84
CA ASP A 172 4.10 11.99 -31.09
C ASP A 172 2.94 13.01 -31.19
N ARG A 173 2.41 13.45 -30.04
CA ARG A 173 1.22 14.31 -29.92
C ARG A 173 1.42 15.41 -28.87
N PRO A 174 2.16 16.49 -29.21
CA PRO A 174 2.46 17.59 -28.27
C PRO A 174 1.23 18.27 -27.66
N GLU A 175 0.08 18.23 -28.36
CA GLU A 175 -1.19 18.83 -27.91
C GLU A 175 -1.82 18.13 -26.69
N VAL A 176 -1.43 16.87 -26.40
CA VAL A 176 -1.95 16.09 -25.26
C VAL A 176 -0.92 15.87 -24.15
N VAL A 177 0.21 16.56 -24.17
CA VAL A 177 1.31 16.37 -23.19
C VAL A 177 0.83 16.54 -21.76
N ARG A 178 -0.02 17.53 -21.47
CA ARG A 178 -0.53 17.75 -20.10
C ARG A 178 -1.39 16.59 -19.62
N GLN A 179 -2.34 16.14 -20.47
CA GLN A 179 -3.22 15.02 -20.13
C GLN A 179 -2.44 13.70 -19.95
N ALA A 180 -1.43 13.48 -20.80
CA ALA A 180 -0.57 12.31 -20.71
C ALA A 180 0.32 12.35 -19.45
N LEU A 181 0.81 13.53 -19.05
CA LEU A 181 1.56 13.70 -17.80
C LEU A 181 0.68 13.44 -16.58
N ASP A 182 -0.54 13.97 -16.55
CA ASP A 182 -1.48 13.74 -15.45
C ASP A 182 -1.83 12.25 -15.33
N ALA A 183 -2.08 11.56 -16.46
CA ALA A 183 -2.30 10.11 -16.47
C ALA A 183 -1.09 9.32 -15.94
N LEU A 184 0.13 9.75 -16.29
CA LEU A 184 1.36 9.14 -15.78
C LEU A 184 1.50 9.31 -14.27
N LEU A 185 1.18 10.49 -13.73
CA LEU A 185 1.21 10.75 -12.30
C LEU A 185 0.13 9.96 -11.55
N VAL A 186 -1.06 9.80 -12.15
CA VAL A 186 -2.10 8.92 -11.59
C VAL A 186 -1.64 7.47 -11.56
N ALA A 187 -1.04 6.95 -12.63
CA ALA A 187 -0.49 5.59 -12.67
C ALA A 187 0.57 5.37 -11.58
N ARG A 188 1.45 6.36 -11.36
CA ARG A 188 2.47 6.31 -10.31
C ARG A 188 1.85 6.33 -8.89
N ASN A 189 0.81 7.12 -8.66
CA ASN A 189 0.14 7.12 -7.36
C ASN A 189 -0.60 5.80 -7.11
N LEU A 190 -1.17 5.17 -8.15
CA LEU A 190 -1.78 3.84 -8.05
C LEU A 190 -0.73 2.75 -7.70
N GLU A 191 0.44 2.80 -8.31
CA GLU A 191 1.54 1.89 -7.96
C GLU A 191 1.95 2.06 -6.49
N ARG A 192 2.08 3.29 -5.99
CA ARG A 192 2.37 3.52 -4.57
C ARG A 192 1.29 2.99 -3.63
N VAL A 193 0.02 3.02 -4.03
CA VAL A 193 -1.05 2.36 -3.26
C VAL A 193 -0.81 0.85 -3.22
N ALA A 194 -0.38 0.23 -4.33
CA ALA A 194 -0.03 -1.18 -4.39
C ALA A 194 1.16 -1.51 -3.48
N ASP A 195 2.22 -0.69 -3.49
CA ASP A 195 3.36 -0.83 -2.57
C ASP A 195 2.91 -0.84 -1.10
N HIS A 196 2.01 0.06 -0.71
CA HIS A 196 1.46 0.07 0.65
C HIS A 196 0.61 -1.15 0.96
N ALA A 197 -0.16 -1.67 -0.01
CA ALA A 197 -0.88 -2.93 0.16
C ALA A 197 0.07 -4.13 0.32
N THR A 198 1.21 -4.11 -0.36
CA THR A 198 2.30 -5.09 -0.21
C THR A 198 2.89 -5.02 1.20
N ASN A 199 3.22 -3.81 1.71
CA ASN A 199 3.71 -3.63 3.08
C ASN A 199 2.71 -4.15 4.12
N ILE A 200 1.42 -3.85 3.95
CA ILE A 200 0.36 -4.39 4.82
C ILE A 200 0.37 -5.92 4.84
N ALA A 201 0.49 -6.56 3.68
CA ALA A 201 0.55 -8.01 3.57
C ALA A 201 1.80 -8.60 4.27
N GLU A 202 2.96 -7.98 4.12
CA GLU A 202 4.20 -8.37 4.79
C GLU A 202 4.09 -8.27 6.32
N ASP A 203 3.46 -7.19 6.82
CA ASP A 203 3.24 -7.03 8.25
C ASP A 203 2.21 -8.03 8.81
N VAL A 204 1.24 -8.48 8.00
CA VAL A 204 0.36 -9.61 8.37
C VAL A 204 1.15 -10.93 8.46
N ILE A 205 2.03 -11.22 7.50
CA ILE A 205 2.90 -12.41 7.54
C ILE A 205 3.79 -12.37 8.79
N PHE A 206 4.40 -11.23 9.08
CA PHE A 206 5.22 -11.04 10.28
C PHE A 206 4.40 -11.29 11.57
N TRP A 207 3.20 -10.74 11.67
CA TRP A 207 2.35 -10.98 12.83
C TRP A 207 2.01 -12.44 13.01
N VAL A 208 1.56 -13.11 11.95
CA VAL A 208 1.06 -14.49 12.00
C VAL A 208 2.18 -15.50 12.19
N GLN A 209 3.26 -15.39 11.41
CA GLN A 209 4.35 -16.38 11.36
C GLN A 209 5.58 -15.98 12.18
N GLY A 210 5.73 -14.70 12.50
CA GLY A 210 6.95 -14.17 13.14
C GLY A 210 8.15 -14.10 12.20
N ALA A 211 7.94 -14.27 10.88
CA ALA A 211 8.97 -14.20 9.85
C ALA A 211 8.94 -12.82 9.17
N ASP A 212 10.12 -12.19 9.06
CA ASP A 212 10.28 -10.97 8.26
C ASP A 212 10.57 -11.36 6.81
N VAL A 213 9.62 -11.11 5.91
CA VAL A 213 9.73 -11.46 4.48
C VAL A 213 10.19 -10.29 3.61
N ARG A 214 10.33 -9.08 4.17
CA ARG A 214 10.72 -7.85 3.48
C ARG A 214 12.13 -7.88 2.89
N HIS A 215 12.99 -8.76 3.39
CA HIS A 215 14.38 -8.92 2.98
C HIS A 215 14.67 -10.37 2.60
N ASN A 216 13.79 -11.04 1.89
CA ASN A 216 14.13 -12.30 1.26
C ASN A 216 15.24 -12.05 0.24
N VAL A 217 16.48 -12.03 0.75
CA VAL A 217 17.68 -12.25 -0.03
C VAL A 217 17.47 -13.57 -0.77
N HIS A 218 17.46 -13.54 -2.09
CA HIS A 218 17.40 -14.76 -2.88
C HIS A 218 18.47 -15.73 -2.38
N PRO A 219 18.20 -17.03 -2.24
CA PRO A 219 19.20 -18.02 -1.76
C PRO A 219 20.49 -18.06 -2.57
N ALA A 220 20.56 -17.37 -3.71
CA ALA A 220 21.75 -17.25 -4.56
C ALA A 220 22.86 -16.37 -3.97
N ASP A 221 22.60 -15.55 -2.96
CA ASP A 221 23.60 -14.63 -2.39
C ASP A 221 24.33 -15.18 -1.14
N SER A 222 23.95 -16.36 -0.66
CA SER A 222 24.54 -16.98 0.54
C SER A 222 25.70 -17.96 0.27
N GLU A 223 26.13 -18.18 -0.98
CA GLU A 223 27.20 -19.15 -1.32
C GLU A 223 28.55 -18.53 -1.73
N GLN A 224 28.82 -17.26 -1.44
CA GLN A 224 30.14 -16.69 -1.66
C GLN A 224 30.77 -16.18 -0.36
N GLU A 225 31.11 -17.09 0.56
CA GLU A 225 32.22 -16.84 1.45
C GLU A 225 33.55 -17.07 0.69
N PRO A 226 34.44 -16.09 0.59
CA PRO A 226 35.74 -16.31 -0.02
C PRO A 226 36.60 -17.16 0.93
N HIS A 227 36.93 -18.36 0.50
CA HIS A 227 38.00 -19.14 1.09
C HIS A 227 39.27 -18.30 1.15
N SER A 228 39.69 -17.92 2.33
CA SER A 228 41.02 -17.36 2.60
C SER A 228 42.09 -18.44 2.33
N PRO A 229 43.07 -18.19 1.49
CA PRO A 229 44.17 -19.11 1.34
C PRO A 229 45.10 -19.01 2.56
N THR A 230 45.19 -20.08 3.32
CA THR A 230 46.21 -20.29 4.34
C THR A 230 47.57 -20.21 3.69
N SER A 231 48.34 -19.17 3.96
CA SER A 231 49.77 -19.09 3.63
C SER A 231 50.54 -20.00 4.55
N GLN A 232 50.98 -21.15 4.03
CA GLN A 232 52.10 -21.88 4.56
C GLN A 232 53.39 -21.09 4.27
N LEU A 233 53.97 -20.53 5.29
CA LEU A 233 55.38 -20.17 5.30
C LEU A 233 56.09 -21.16 6.25
N SER A 234 56.67 -22.18 5.66
CA SER A 234 57.70 -22.98 6.30
C SER A 234 59.02 -22.84 5.51
N GLY A 235 60.03 -22.39 6.19
CA GLY A 235 61.44 -22.79 5.96
C GLY A 235 62.28 -21.89 5.07
N LEU A 236 63.08 -21.05 5.60
CA LEU A 236 64.61 -21.10 5.68
C LEU A 236 65.11 -19.81 6.28
#